data_5d8a044bd17c02e6a81269e2e455bc60
#
_entry.id   5d8a044bd17c02e6a81269e2e455bc60
#
_cell.length_a   1.000
_cell.length_b   1.000
_cell.length_c   1.000
_cell.angle_alpha   90.00
_cell.angle_beta   90.00
_cell.angle_gamma   90.00
#
_symmetry.space_group_name_H-M   'P 1'
#
loop_
_entity.id
_entity.type
_entity.pdbx_description
1 polymer ?
#
loop_
_entity_poly.entity_id
_entity_poly.type
_entity_poly.pdbx_seq_one_letter_code
_entity_poly.pdbx_strand_id
1 'polypeptide(L)'
;SPTDSGDDNGNGDNTNPYELPNAIDYGLSNQVEIVTWNIRQFPQHSSTKDYVKNLMEKWDADIYFLQEMRSESELISMVNSMPNYSYVFDEESGNLGFALVYKNQYVTFNSKNELWADTPNNDDGDSDYANNASYQFADRPPMENYVTWSDGVKTINLYLIGIHYKCCGDDSYDANDTGDETTRRHHASLLLTDYIINNRANDNVIILGDFNNVGSQSITNPTLSPFTDQDNFESANSFKLTDLSILQGPASGYSWQGWSSSYSASHLDHIIINQTMFTLDATSTSSVISLPTETGISNNNVDGKISDHQPVMYRFYP
;
A
#
# COMPACT_ATOMS: atom_id res chain seq x y z
N SER A 1 -15.63 41.42 -49.16
CA SER A 1 -15.14 40.79 -47.95
C SER A 1 -16.04 41.15 -46.79
N PRO A 2 -16.74 40.22 -46.15
CA PRO A 2 -17.36 40.50 -44.84
C PRO A 2 -16.36 40.16 -43.73
N THR A 3 -16.20 41.12 -42.85
CA THR A 3 -15.48 41.01 -41.57
C THR A 3 -16.36 40.24 -40.60
N ASP A 4 -15.98 39.06 -40.25
CA ASP A 4 -16.56 38.29 -39.15
C ASP A 4 -15.91 38.75 -37.85
N SER A 5 -16.66 39.50 -37.07
CA SER A 5 -16.31 39.84 -35.68
C SER A 5 -17.00 38.81 -34.78
N GLY A 6 -16.35 37.67 -34.56
CA GLY A 6 -16.75 36.72 -33.55
C GLY A 6 -16.41 37.28 -32.16
N ASP A 7 -17.38 37.72 -31.41
CA ASP A 7 -17.30 37.95 -29.97
C ASP A 7 -17.12 36.60 -29.28
N ASP A 8 -15.87 36.27 -29.01
CA ASP A 8 -15.51 35.17 -28.12
C ASP A 8 -15.73 35.65 -26.67
N ASN A 9 -16.96 35.58 -26.22
CA ASN A 9 -17.28 35.66 -24.78
C ASN A 9 -16.85 34.33 -24.13
N GLY A 10 -15.56 34.18 -24.01
CA GLY A 10 -14.95 33.15 -23.20
C GLY A 10 -15.31 33.37 -21.73
N ASN A 11 -16.46 32.90 -21.33
CA ASN A 11 -16.75 32.60 -19.95
C ASN A 11 -15.88 31.43 -19.58
N GLY A 12 -14.65 31.70 -19.19
CA GLY A 12 -13.69 30.70 -18.72
C GLY A 12 -14.23 30.12 -17.43
N ASP A 13 -15.02 29.07 -17.58
CA ASP A 13 -15.37 28.16 -16.51
C ASP A 13 -14.05 27.53 -16.04
N ASN A 14 -13.47 28.13 -14.99
CA ASN A 14 -12.19 27.77 -14.42
C ASN A 14 -12.41 26.54 -13.51
N THR A 15 -13.16 25.55 -14.04
CA THR A 15 -13.36 24.27 -13.37
C THR A 15 -12.04 23.52 -13.40
N ASN A 16 -11.49 23.29 -12.22
CA ASN A 16 -10.33 22.41 -12.07
C ASN A 16 -10.70 21.04 -12.69
N PRO A 17 -10.03 20.58 -13.76
CA PRO A 17 -10.37 19.32 -14.42
C PRO A 17 -10.16 18.09 -13.52
N TYR A 18 -9.59 18.28 -12.33
CA TYR A 18 -9.32 17.26 -11.31
C TYR A 18 -10.19 17.46 -10.07
N GLU A 19 -11.35 18.13 -10.21
CA GLU A 19 -12.33 18.22 -9.11
C GLU A 19 -12.74 16.83 -8.65
N LEU A 20 -12.85 16.66 -7.33
CA LEU A 20 -13.21 15.41 -6.65
C LEU A 20 -14.55 15.60 -5.95
N PRO A 21 -15.68 15.62 -6.70
CA PRO A 21 -16.98 16.03 -6.16
C PRO A 21 -17.51 15.07 -5.08
N ASN A 22 -17.04 13.82 -5.08
CA ASN A 22 -17.52 12.78 -4.18
C ASN A 22 -16.46 12.33 -3.16
N ALA A 23 -15.26 12.91 -3.21
CA ALA A 23 -14.18 12.51 -2.30
C ALA A 23 -14.53 12.85 -0.85
N ILE A 24 -14.27 11.92 0.04
CA ILE A 24 -14.60 11.98 1.46
C ILE A 24 -13.37 12.43 2.24
N ASP A 25 -13.58 13.29 3.22
CA ASP A 25 -12.59 13.60 4.24
C ASP A 25 -12.64 12.49 5.31
N TYR A 26 -11.54 11.78 5.50
CA TYR A 26 -11.42 10.69 6.47
C TYR A 26 -10.65 11.13 7.72
N GLY A 27 -9.97 12.28 7.68
CA GLY A 27 -9.11 12.75 8.76
C GLY A 27 -9.89 13.06 10.03
N LEU A 28 -9.54 12.38 11.12
CA LEU A 28 -10.09 12.60 12.46
C LEU A 28 -8.95 12.82 13.46
N SER A 29 -9.01 13.90 14.20
CA SER A 29 -7.93 14.31 15.11
C SER A 29 -7.60 13.33 16.25
N ASN A 30 -8.43 12.34 16.48
CA ASN A 30 -8.28 11.35 17.57
C ASN A 30 -8.16 9.90 17.07
N GLN A 31 -8.00 9.72 15.78
CA GLN A 31 -7.74 8.42 15.14
C GLN A 31 -6.39 8.44 14.43
N VAL A 32 -5.84 7.27 14.19
CA VAL A 32 -4.73 7.08 13.25
C VAL A 32 -5.33 6.57 11.94
N GLU A 33 -5.11 7.29 10.85
CA GLU A 33 -5.51 6.89 9.50
C GLU A 33 -4.29 6.50 8.68
N ILE A 34 -4.26 5.24 8.24
CA ILE A 34 -3.16 4.70 7.42
C ILE A 34 -3.73 4.17 6.11
N VAL A 35 -3.14 4.61 5.00
CA VAL A 35 -3.50 4.18 3.65
C VAL A 35 -2.31 3.48 3.00
N THR A 36 -2.50 2.29 2.48
CA THR A 36 -1.57 1.67 1.53
C THR A 36 -2.14 1.78 0.12
N TRP A 37 -1.28 2.12 -0.85
CA TRP A 37 -1.71 2.31 -2.22
C TRP A 37 -0.60 2.04 -3.23
N ASN A 38 -0.78 1.01 -4.05
CA ASN A 38 0.01 0.83 -5.26
C ASN A 38 -0.46 1.87 -6.29
N ILE A 39 0.39 2.86 -6.60
CA ILE A 39 0.06 3.97 -7.51
C ILE A 39 0.58 3.77 -8.94
N ARG A 40 0.77 2.52 -9.30
CA ARG A 40 1.13 2.02 -10.65
C ARG A 40 2.13 2.88 -11.39
N GLN A 41 3.41 2.56 -11.22
CA GLN A 41 4.52 3.21 -11.95
C GLN A 41 4.45 4.75 -11.92
N PHE A 42 4.21 5.31 -10.73
CA PHE A 42 3.96 6.73 -10.53
C PHE A 42 5.05 7.64 -11.13
N PRO A 43 4.67 8.66 -11.94
CA PRO A 43 3.35 8.86 -12.54
C PRO A 43 3.22 8.09 -13.86
N GLN A 44 2.14 7.33 -14.02
CA GLN A 44 1.90 6.59 -15.29
C GLN A 44 1.32 7.49 -16.41
N HIS A 45 0.72 8.62 -16.04
CA HIS A 45 0.10 9.59 -16.96
C HIS A 45 0.40 11.01 -16.49
N SER A 46 0.32 12.01 -17.37
CA SER A 46 0.58 13.42 -17.04
C SER A 46 -0.36 13.99 -15.97
N SER A 47 -1.57 13.44 -15.82
CA SER A 47 -2.55 13.84 -14.80
C SER A 47 -2.46 13.02 -13.50
N THR A 48 -1.66 11.96 -13.44
CA THR A 48 -1.58 11.08 -12.24
C THR A 48 -1.24 11.89 -11.00
N LYS A 49 -0.23 12.74 -11.09
CA LYS A 49 0.24 13.56 -9.98
C LYS A 49 -0.85 14.45 -9.39
N ASP A 50 -1.64 15.12 -10.25
CA ASP A 50 -2.69 16.02 -9.80
C ASP A 50 -3.85 15.26 -9.14
N TYR A 51 -4.24 14.10 -9.70
CA TYR A 51 -5.25 13.24 -9.07
C TYR A 51 -4.78 12.72 -7.71
N VAL A 52 -3.58 12.15 -7.64
CA VAL A 52 -3.04 11.58 -6.40
C VAL A 52 -2.93 12.66 -5.33
N LYS A 53 -2.38 13.82 -5.67
CA LYS A 53 -2.31 14.97 -4.75
C LYS A 53 -3.68 15.36 -4.21
N ASN A 54 -4.64 15.63 -5.10
CA ASN A 54 -5.96 16.11 -4.71
C ASN A 54 -6.73 15.06 -3.87
N LEU A 55 -6.57 13.78 -4.19
CA LEU A 55 -7.14 12.69 -3.39
C LEU A 55 -6.52 12.65 -1.99
N MET A 56 -5.20 12.67 -1.88
CA MET A 56 -4.51 12.64 -0.57
C MET A 56 -4.88 13.86 0.29
N GLU A 57 -4.89 15.07 -0.29
CA GLU A 57 -5.31 16.29 0.42
C GLU A 57 -6.77 16.23 0.85
N LYS A 58 -7.63 15.61 0.05
CA LYS A 58 -9.06 15.51 0.35
C LYS A 58 -9.38 14.44 1.38
N TRP A 59 -8.70 13.29 1.29
CA TRP A 59 -8.83 12.21 2.29
C TRP A 59 -8.27 12.60 3.65
N ASP A 60 -7.26 13.48 3.66
CA ASP A 60 -6.63 14.04 4.84
C ASP A 60 -6.12 12.99 5.85
N ALA A 61 -5.76 11.78 5.39
CA ALA A 61 -5.22 10.74 6.23
C ALA A 61 -3.83 11.09 6.77
N ASP A 62 -3.46 10.49 7.90
CA ASP A 62 -2.20 10.78 8.59
C ASP A 62 -0.98 10.20 7.88
N ILE A 63 -1.14 9.01 7.29
CA ILE A 63 -0.05 8.23 6.71
C ILE A 63 -0.50 7.59 5.39
N TYR A 64 0.33 7.75 4.35
CA TYR A 64 0.21 7.06 3.08
C TYR A 64 1.47 6.26 2.83
N PHE A 65 1.34 4.97 2.60
CA PHE A 65 2.43 4.12 2.13
C PHE A 65 2.19 3.76 0.66
N LEU A 66 3.08 4.26 -0.21
CA LEU A 66 2.92 4.20 -1.65
C LEU A 66 3.88 3.17 -2.25
N GLN A 67 3.38 2.31 -3.15
CA GLN A 67 4.15 1.35 -3.91
C GLN A 67 4.22 1.77 -5.39
N GLU A 68 5.17 1.21 -6.11
CA GLU A 68 5.46 1.49 -7.52
C GLU A 68 5.90 2.93 -7.80
N MET A 69 6.71 3.47 -6.90
CA MET A 69 7.36 4.76 -7.12
C MET A 69 8.39 4.65 -8.23
N ARG A 70 8.08 5.21 -9.41
CA ARG A 70 8.97 5.25 -10.56
C ARG A 70 9.77 6.56 -10.64
N SER A 71 9.20 7.64 -10.14
CA SER A 71 9.80 8.97 -10.19
C SER A 71 9.71 9.66 -8.84
N GLU A 72 10.80 9.60 -8.07
CA GLU A 72 10.94 10.35 -6.83
C GLU A 72 10.78 11.86 -7.05
N SER A 73 11.37 12.39 -8.11
CA SER A 73 11.32 13.84 -8.40
C SER A 73 9.89 14.35 -8.60
N GLU A 74 9.01 13.54 -9.19
CA GLU A 74 7.60 13.89 -9.34
C GLU A 74 6.85 13.83 -8.01
N LEU A 75 7.15 12.84 -7.15
CA LEU A 75 6.58 12.79 -5.81
C LEU A 75 7.08 13.94 -4.94
N ILE A 76 8.37 14.24 -4.97
CA ILE A 76 8.97 15.40 -4.28
C ILE A 76 8.25 16.69 -4.70
N SER A 77 8.09 16.89 -6.01
CA SER A 77 7.36 18.04 -6.55
C SER A 77 5.90 18.10 -6.05
N MET A 78 5.23 16.94 -5.98
CA MET A 78 3.86 16.82 -5.48
C MET A 78 3.79 17.17 -3.99
N VAL A 79 4.57 16.48 -3.15
CA VAL A 79 4.47 16.66 -1.69
C VAL A 79 4.96 18.04 -1.25
N ASN A 80 5.96 18.64 -1.92
CA ASN A 80 6.37 20.03 -1.66
C ASN A 80 5.24 21.04 -1.93
N SER A 81 4.24 20.69 -2.71
CA SER A 81 3.03 21.51 -2.89
C SER A 81 1.93 21.22 -1.85
N MET A 82 2.16 20.27 -0.94
CA MET A 82 1.26 19.85 0.14
C MET A 82 1.88 20.23 1.51
N PRO A 83 1.70 21.47 2.00
CA PRO A 83 2.49 22.03 3.11
C PRO A 83 2.34 21.29 4.44
N ASN A 84 1.30 20.46 4.57
CA ASN A 84 1.03 19.70 5.78
C ASN A 84 1.69 18.30 5.78
N TYR A 85 2.35 17.92 4.69
CA TYR A 85 2.92 16.59 4.52
C TYR A 85 4.43 16.61 4.34
N SER A 86 5.07 15.54 4.77
CA SER A 86 6.47 15.19 4.50
C SER A 86 6.56 13.80 3.91
N TYR A 87 7.74 13.40 3.45
CA TYR A 87 7.96 12.12 2.79
C TYR A 87 9.30 11.49 3.17
N VAL A 88 9.37 10.17 2.98
CA VAL A 88 10.60 9.36 3.05
C VAL A 88 10.56 8.36 1.90
N PHE A 89 11.67 8.18 1.19
CA PHE A 89 11.84 7.17 0.15
C PHE A 89 12.66 5.97 0.64
N ASP A 90 12.51 4.84 -0.04
CA ASP A 90 13.51 3.78 -0.06
C ASP A 90 14.77 4.23 -0.84
N GLU A 91 15.88 3.54 -0.63
CA GLU A 91 17.17 3.80 -1.30
C GLU A 91 17.63 2.61 -2.13
N GLU A 92 17.20 1.42 -1.77
CA GLU A 92 17.74 0.16 -2.30
C GLU A 92 16.81 -0.55 -3.30
N SER A 93 15.56 -0.10 -3.43
CA SER A 93 14.66 -0.64 -4.46
C SER A 93 15.02 -0.11 -5.85
N GLY A 94 14.79 -0.96 -6.84
CA GLY A 94 14.93 -0.58 -8.24
C GLY A 94 13.86 0.42 -8.73
N ASN A 95 13.40 0.26 -9.96
CA ASN A 95 12.50 1.24 -10.61
C ASN A 95 11.07 1.33 -10.05
N LEU A 96 10.68 0.49 -9.08
CA LEU A 96 9.33 0.42 -8.52
C LEU A 96 9.40 0.39 -6.98
N GLY A 97 10.01 1.42 -6.42
CA GLY A 97 10.26 1.54 -4.99
C GLY A 97 9.06 2.01 -4.17
N PHE A 98 9.37 2.50 -2.98
CA PHE A 98 8.40 2.89 -1.96
C PHE A 98 8.51 4.36 -1.59
N ALA A 99 7.39 4.92 -1.10
CA ALA A 99 7.40 6.18 -0.39
C ALA A 99 6.45 6.14 0.80
N LEU A 100 6.90 6.66 1.93
CA LEU A 100 6.06 7.03 3.06
C LEU A 100 5.76 8.53 2.95
N VAL A 101 4.48 8.91 2.88
CA VAL A 101 4.05 10.31 2.98
C VAL A 101 3.22 10.45 4.25
N TYR A 102 3.52 11.44 5.07
CA TYR A 102 2.91 11.57 6.38
C TYR A 102 2.60 13.02 6.76
N LYS A 103 1.57 13.18 7.57
CA LYS A 103 1.04 14.47 8.01
C LYS A 103 1.86 15.02 9.17
N ASN A 104 2.52 16.16 8.99
CA ASN A 104 3.45 16.77 9.95
C ASN A 104 2.80 17.12 11.29
N GLN A 105 1.49 17.35 11.31
CA GLN A 105 0.76 17.72 12.52
C GLN A 105 0.73 16.58 13.54
N TYR A 106 0.61 15.33 13.07
CA TYR A 106 0.40 14.17 13.93
C TYR A 106 1.55 13.18 13.93
N VAL A 107 2.34 13.13 12.86
CA VAL A 107 3.36 12.10 12.68
C VAL A 107 4.76 12.68 12.73
N THR A 108 5.59 12.09 13.59
CA THR A 108 7.04 12.30 13.61
C THR A 108 7.72 11.07 13.04
N PHE A 109 8.50 11.25 12.00
CA PHE A 109 9.37 10.21 11.46
C PHE A 109 10.63 10.09 12.32
N ASN A 110 10.97 8.88 12.76
CA ASN A 110 12.11 8.62 13.63
C ASN A 110 13.27 7.95 12.88
N SER A 111 13.00 6.86 12.17
CA SER A 111 14.03 6.13 11.40
C SER A 111 13.44 5.26 10.30
N LYS A 112 14.28 4.89 9.35
CA LYS A 112 14.02 3.94 8.26
C LYS A 112 15.07 2.83 8.28
N ASN A 113 14.65 1.63 7.92
CA ASN A 113 15.51 0.50 7.63
C ASN A 113 14.95 -0.28 6.43
N GLU A 114 15.80 -0.70 5.52
CA GLU A 114 15.41 -1.53 4.37
C GLU A 114 15.87 -2.95 4.65
N LEU A 115 14.91 -3.79 4.99
CA LEU A 115 15.17 -5.14 5.47
C LEU A 115 15.74 -6.00 4.35
N TRP A 116 16.87 -6.70 4.63
CA TRP A 116 17.56 -7.59 3.69
C TRP A 116 18.07 -6.95 2.39
N ALA A 117 18.24 -5.64 2.34
CA ALA A 117 18.80 -4.94 1.18
C ALA A 117 20.19 -5.48 0.77
N ASP A 118 21.00 -5.89 1.74
CA ASP A 118 22.35 -6.42 1.53
C ASP A 118 22.37 -7.91 1.10
N THR A 119 21.21 -8.59 0.98
CA THR A 119 21.17 -10.00 0.59
C THR A 119 21.14 -10.17 -0.94
N PRO A 120 21.62 -11.29 -1.48
CA PRO A 120 21.60 -11.54 -2.91
C PRO A 120 20.20 -11.50 -3.52
N ASN A 121 20.11 -10.93 -4.73
CA ASN A 121 18.89 -10.90 -5.56
C ASN A 121 19.05 -11.87 -6.75
N ASN A 122 19.15 -13.15 -6.49
CA ASN A 122 19.22 -14.17 -7.53
C ASN A 122 18.63 -15.49 -7.02
N ASP A 123 18.06 -16.26 -7.95
CA ASP A 123 17.72 -17.66 -7.69
C ASP A 123 19.01 -18.47 -7.73
N ASP A 124 19.44 -18.96 -6.58
CA ASP A 124 20.61 -19.84 -6.42
C ASP A 124 20.22 -21.31 -6.22
N GLY A 125 18.90 -21.60 -6.25
CA GLY A 125 18.36 -22.93 -6.01
C GLY A 125 18.53 -23.42 -4.57
N ASP A 126 18.95 -22.54 -3.64
CA ASP A 126 19.08 -22.87 -2.22
C ASP A 126 17.70 -22.92 -1.58
N SER A 127 17.44 -24.00 -0.84
CA SER A 127 16.23 -24.12 -0.03
C SER A 127 16.22 -23.18 1.19
N ASP A 128 17.37 -22.62 1.57
CA ASP A 128 17.46 -21.58 2.60
C ASP A 128 17.24 -20.20 2.00
N TYR A 129 15.98 -19.87 1.81
CA TYR A 129 15.53 -18.60 1.23
C TYR A 129 15.97 -17.35 2.03
N ALA A 130 16.48 -17.51 3.25
CA ALA A 130 17.03 -16.41 4.03
C ALA A 130 18.38 -15.91 3.46
N ASN A 131 19.12 -16.80 2.76
CA ASN A 131 20.39 -16.43 2.14
C ASN A 131 20.23 -15.51 0.93
N ASN A 132 19.06 -15.53 0.27
CA ASN A 132 18.72 -14.69 -0.87
C ASN A 132 17.42 -13.93 -0.65
N ALA A 133 17.21 -13.35 0.52
CA ALA A 133 15.96 -12.72 0.92
C ALA A 133 15.53 -11.61 -0.05
N SER A 134 16.46 -10.78 -0.57
CA SER A 134 16.14 -9.74 -1.57
C SER A 134 15.46 -10.33 -2.81
N TYR A 135 15.87 -11.53 -3.25
CA TYR A 135 15.21 -12.24 -4.36
C TYR A 135 13.75 -12.57 -4.04
N GLN A 136 13.45 -13.02 -2.81
CA GLN A 136 12.07 -13.33 -2.40
C GLN A 136 11.17 -12.08 -2.49
N PHE A 137 11.72 -10.91 -2.16
CA PHE A 137 11.03 -9.61 -2.27
C PHE A 137 11.11 -8.97 -3.67
N ALA A 138 11.58 -9.70 -4.69
CA ALA A 138 11.68 -9.23 -6.07
C ALA A 138 12.48 -7.94 -6.23
N ASP A 139 13.64 -7.85 -5.54
CA ASP A 139 14.53 -6.67 -5.53
C ASP A 139 13.87 -5.40 -4.99
N ARG A 140 12.92 -5.58 -4.08
CA ARG A 140 12.21 -4.50 -3.37
C ARG A 140 12.26 -4.78 -1.88
N PRO A 141 13.40 -4.53 -1.21
CA PRO A 141 13.55 -4.76 0.22
C PRO A 141 12.43 -4.11 1.00
N PRO A 142 11.76 -4.82 1.94
CA PRO A 142 10.72 -4.20 2.75
C PRO A 142 11.20 -2.96 3.47
N MET A 143 10.47 -1.85 3.33
CA MET A 143 10.82 -0.57 3.94
C MET A 143 10.19 -0.46 5.32
N GLU A 144 10.96 -0.74 6.37
CA GLU A 144 10.54 -0.54 7.76
C GLU A 144 10.73 0.92 8.18
N ASN A 145 9.65 1.57 8.61
CA ASN A 145 9.66 2.95 9.10
C ASN A 145 9.20 2.97 10.55
N TYR A 146 10.02 3.54 11.44
CA TYR A 146 9.63 3.83 12.81
C TYR A 146 9.07 5.24 12.89
N VAL A 147 7.81 5.37 13.28
CA VAL A 147 7.12 6.65 13.42
C VAL A 147 6.46 6.77 14.79
N THR A 148 6.28 7.99 15.24
CA THR A 148 5.47 8.34 16.42
C THR A 148 4.28 9.15 15.93
N TRP A 149 3.07 8.68 16.20
CA TRP A 149 1.84 9.45 16.02
C TRP A 149 1.40 10.05 17.35
N SER A 150 0.91 11.30 17.34
CA SER A 150 0.36 11.96 18.53
C SER A 150 -0.65 13.04 18.16
N ASP A 151 -1.78 13.07 18.87
CA ASP A 151 -2.77 14.17 18.81
C ASP A 151 -2.56 15.21 19.95
N GLY A 152 -1.48 15.07 20.72
CA GLY A 152 -1.19 15.88 21.89
C GLY A 152 -1.83 15.36 23.20
N VAL A 153 -2.74 14.39 23.12
CA VAL A 153 -3.37 13.69 24.27
C VAL A 153 -2.92 12.23 24.31
N LYS A 154 -2.96 11.57 23.17
CA LYS A 154 -2.52 10.19 22.96
C LYS A 154 -1.24 10.18 22.13
N THR A 155 -0.41 9.20 22.38
CA THR A 155 0.82 8.96 21.62
C THR A 155 0.99 7.47 21.41
N ILE A 156 1.31 7.08 20.18
CA ILE A 156 1.64 5.70 19.82
C ILE A 156 2.87 5.65 18.93
N ASN A 157 3.74 4.70 19.20
CA ASN A 157 4.87 4.36 18.35
C ASN A 157 4.51 3.18 17.46
N LEU A 158 4.84 3.28 16.18
CA LEU A 158 4.50 2.29 15.15
C LEU A 158 5.73 1.95 14.31
N TYR A 159 5.90 0.67 14.03
CA TYR A 159 6.75 0.17 12.96
C TYR A 159 5.87 -0.16 11.76
N LEU A 160 6.04 0.59 10.68
CA LEU A 160 5.31 0.40 9.42
C LEU A 160 6.24 -0.31 8.45
N ILE A 161 5.93 -1.55 8.11
CA ILE A 161 6.73 -2.34 7.16
C ILE A 161 5.98 -2.40 5.84
N GLY A 162 6.42 -1.59 4.89
CA GLY A 162 5.85 -1.55 3.56
C GLY A 162 6.45 -2.62 2.66
N ILE A 163 5.59 -3.27 1.88
CA ILE A 163 5.97 -4.35 0.97
C ILE A 163 5.33 -4.20 -0.42
N HIS A 164 6.00 -4.80 -1.41
CA HIS A 164 5.42 -5.06 -2.72
C HIS A 164 6.01 -6.37 -3.25
N TYR A 165 5.26 -7.46 -3.13
CA TYR A 165 5.73 -8.78 -3.47
C TYR A 165 5.83 -9.03 -4.99
N LYS A 166 6.43 -10.16 -5.36
CA LYS A 166 6.54 -10.62 -6.74
C LYS A 166 5.16 -10.80 -7.36
N CYS A 167 4.91 -10.10 -8.46
CA CYS A 167 3.64 -10.22 -9.20
C CYS A 167 3.53 -11.54 -9.94
N CYS A 168 2.33 -11.82 -10.39
CA CYS A 168 1.99 -12.83 -11.41
C CYS A 168 2.04 -14.27 -10.87
N GLY A 169 2.10 -15.27 -11.77
CA GLY A 169 2.01 -16.66 -11.38
C GLY A 169 0.58 -17.08 -11.04
N ASP A 170 0.47 -18.04 -10.17
CA ASP A 170 -0.80 -18.60 -9.67
C ASP A 170 -0.84 -18.64 -8.12
N ASP A 171 -1.58 -19.57 -7.51
CA ASP A 171 -1.63 -19.79 -6.06
C ASP A 171 -1.09 -21.18 -5.68
N SER A 172 -0.30 -21.81 -6.55
CA SER A 172 0.29 -23.11 -6.32
C SER A 172 1.69 -22.98 -5.71
N TYR A 173 1.83 -23.32 -4.45
CA TYR A 173 3.14 -23.36 -3.79
C TYR A 173 3.85 -24.68 -4.12
N ASP A 174 5.08 -24.59 -4.62
CA ASP A 174 5.99 -25.74 -4.82
C ASP A 174 7.35 -25.48 -4.17
N ALA A 175 7.60 -26.13 -3.04
CA ALA A 175 8.87 -26.01 -2.31
C ALA A 175 10.11 -26.45 -3.11
N ASN A 176 9.94 -27.16 -4.24
CA ASN A 176 11.03 -27.59 -5.09
C ASN A 176 11.31 -26.60 -6.25
N ASP A 177 10.45 -25.62 -6.46
CA ASP A 177 10.63 -24.57 -7.46
C ASP A 177 10.84 -23.22 -6.76
N THR A 178 12.10 -22.92 -6.45
CA THR A 178 12.50 -21.68 -5.79
C THR A 178 12.31 -20.44 -6.68
N GLY A 179 12.18 -20.63 -7.99
CA GLY A 179 11.93 -19.58 -8.97
C GLY A 179 10.46 -19.21 -9.13
N ASP A 180 9.53 -20.07 -8.68
CA ASP A 180 8.10 -19.87 -8.79
C ASP A 180 7.66 -18.62 -7.99
N GLU A 181 6.78 -17.82 -8.59
CA GLU A 181 6.33 -16.54 -8.01
C GLU A 181 5.58 -16.74 -6.68
N THR A 182 4.75 -17.79 -6.58
CA THR A 182 4.00 -18.10 -5.35
C THR A 182 4.91 -18.58 -4.24
N THR A 183 5.89 -19.41 -4.58
CA THR A 183 6.92 -19.89 -3.65
C THR A 183 7.72 -18.71 -3.10
N ARG A 184 8.13 -17.79 -3.94
CA ARG A 184 8.83 -16.55 -3.52
C ARG A 184 7.98 -15.70 -2.58
N ARG A 185 6.69 -15.46 -2.89
CA ARG A 185 5.78 -14.72 -2.00
C ARG A 185 5.59 -15.42 -0.65
N HIS A 186 5.47 -16.75 -0.66
CA HIS A 186 5.38 -17.53 0.57
C HIS A 186 6.62 -17.36 1.44
N HIS A 187 7.81 -17.48 0.85
CA HIS A 187 9.08 -17.30 1.56
C HIS A 187 9.24 -15.85 2.07
N ALA A 188 8.85 -14.84 1.29
CA ALA A 188 8.84 -13.44 1.73
C ALA A 188 7.97 -13.24 2.98
N SER A 189 6.80 -13.88 3.02
CA SER A 189 5.90 -13.83 4.18
C SER A 189 6.49 -14.55 5.40
N LEU A 190 7.14 -15.71 5.22
CA LEU A 190 7.85 -16.40 6.30
C LEU A 190 9.00 -15.55 6.87
N LEU A 191 9.79 -14.92 6.01
CA LEU A 191 10.87 -14.01 6.44
C LEU A 191 10.33 -12.88 7.30
N LEU A 192 9.22 -12.27 6.92
CA LEU A 192 8.60 -11.18 7.69
C LEU A 192 8.04 -11.66 9.03
N THR A 193 7.34 -12.80 9.06
CA THR A 193 6.82 -13.36 10.32
C THR A 193 7.95 -13.65 11.29
N ASP A 194 9.01 -14.30 10.83
CA ASP A 194 10.19 -14.61 11.65
C ASP A 194 10.90 -13.35 12.13
N TYR A 195 11.07 -12.36 11.26
CA TYR A 195 11.68 -11.08 11.62
C TYR A 195 10.91 -10.38 12.73
N ILE A 196 9.59 -10.28 12.60
CA ILE A 196 8.74 -9.56 13.57
C ILE A 196 8.71 -10.31 14.90
N ILE A 197 8.54 -11.62 14.89
CA ILE A 197 8.52 -12.44 16.11
C ILE A 197 9.84 -12.30 16.87
N ASN A 198 10.97 -12.31 16.18
CA ASN A 198 12.30 -12.28 16.81
C ASN A 198 12.79 -10.87 17.17
N ASN A 199 12.39 -9.83 16.42
CA ASN A 199 12.97 -8.49 16.57
C ASN A 199 11.97 -7.41 17.00
N ARG A 200 10.65 -7.66 16.84
CA ARG A 200 9.59 -6.67 17.06
C ARG A 200 8.43 -7.20 17.93
N ALA A 201 8.64 -8.29 18.67
CA ALA A 201 7.59 -8.98 19.44
C ALA A 201 6.81 -8.07 20.42
N ASN A 202 7.45 -7.00 20.91
CA ASN A 202 6.85 -6.05 21.86
C ASN A 202 6.55 -4.68 21.26
N ASP A 203 6.80 -4.51 19.97
CA ASP A 203 6.56 -3.28 19.23
C ASP A 203 5.20 -3.35 18.51
N ASN A 204 4.56 -2.20 18.29
CA ASN A 204 3.37 -2.13 17.47
C ASN A 204 3.81 -2.17 15.99
N VAL A 205 3.48 -3.24 15.30
CA VAL A 205 3.87 -3.47 13.92
C VAL A 205 2.66 -3.53 13.01
N ILE A 206 2.74 -2.81 11.90
CA ILE A 206 1.79 -2.85 10.80
C ILE A 206 2.55 -3.17 9.52
N ILE A 207 2.22 -4.32 8.89
CA ILE A 207 2.70 -4.68 7.55
C ILE A 207 1.64 -4.21 6.56
N LEU A 208 2.04 -3.51 5.50
CA LEU A 208 1.10 -2.95 4.55
C LEU A 208 1.70 -2.90 3.14
N GLY A 209 0.86 -3.11 2.14
CA GLY A 209 1.30 -3.05 0.74
C GLY A 209 0.59 -4.03 -0.17
N ASP A 210 1.18 -4.20 -1.34
CA ASP A 210 0.74 -5.12 -2.38
C ASP A 210 1.38 -6.50 -2.16
N PHE A 211 0.58 -7.44 -1.65
CA PHE A 211 0.99 -8.82 -1.39
C PHE A 211 0.98 -9.69 -2.65
N ASN A 212 0.36 -9.20 -3.73
CA ASN A 212 0.23 -9.96 -4.98
C ASN A 212 -0.28 -11.42 -4.78
N ASN A 213 -1.16 -11.64 -3.81
CA ASN A 213 -1.75 -12.96 -3.49
C ASN A 213 -2.77 -13.40 -4.54
N VAL A 214 -2.32 -13.51 -5.79
CA VAL A 214 -3.16 -13.95 -6.92
C VAL A 214 -3.76 -15.33 -6.68
N GLY A 215 -4.83 -15.65 -7.41
CA GLY A 215 -5.52 -16.93 -7.30
C GLY A 215 -6.58 -16.93 -6.19
N SER A 216 -6.48 -17.83 -5.25
CA SER A 216 -7.47 -18.00 -4.17
C SER A 216 -7.54 -16.78 -3.25
N GLN A 217 -8.70 -16.17 -3.16
CA GLN A 217 -9.00 -15.06 -2.25
C GLN A 217 -9.38 -15.60 -0.87
N SER A 218 -8.40 -16.21 -0.19
CA SER A 218 -8.56 -16.91 1.08
C SER A 218 -7.36 -16.70 1.99
N ILE A 219 -7.58 -16.78 3.29
CA ILE A 219 -6.50 -16.82 4.29
C ILE A 219 -5.55 -18.03 4.12
N THR A 220 -5.98 -19.04 3.39
CA THR A 220 -5.16 -20.22 3.06
C THR A 220 -4.33 -20.05 1.78
N ASN A 221 -4.44 -18.89 1.10
CA ASN A 221 -3.54 -18.55 0.01
C ASN A 221 -2.08 -18.62 0.50
N PRO A 222 -1.17 -19.29 -0.22
CA PRO A 222 0.22 -19.49 0.22
C PRO A 222 0.93 -18.17 0.60
N THR A 223 0.59 -17.05 -0.03
CA THR A 223 1.15 -15.74 0.33
C THR A 223 0.70 -15.26 1.71
N LEU A 224 -0.55 -15.53 2.10
CA LEU A 224 -1.14 -15.05 3.35
C LEU A 224 -1.03 -16.07 4.49
N SER A 225 -0.94 -17.36 4.16
CA SER A 225 -0.95 -18.44 5.15
C SER A 225 0.14 -18.34 6.23
N PRO A 226 1.37 -17.84 5.97
CA PRO A 226 2.35 -17.62 7.03
C PRO A 226 1.89 -16.68 8.15
N PHE A 227 0.98 -15.76 7.87
CA PHE A 227 0.40 -14.85 8.88
C PHE A 227 -0.85 -15.41 9.53
N THR A 228 -1.50 -16.41 8.94
CA THR A 228 -2.82 -16.90 9.35
C THR A 228 -2.89 -18.39 9.62
N ASP A 229 -1.79 -19.12 9.38
CA ASP A 229 -1.75 -20.57 9.49
C ASP A 229 -1.96 -21.02 10.93
N GLN A 230 -3.08 -21.73 11.15
CA GLN A 230 -3.45 -22.29 12.44
C GLN A 230 -2.53 -23.44 12.87
N ASP A 231 -1.86 -24.10 11.93
CA ASP A 231 -0.93 -25.20 12.18
C ASP A 231 0.46 -24.69 12.59
N ASN A 232 0.81 -23.45 12.23
CA ASN A 232 1.99 -22.75 12.74
C ASN A 232 1.61 -21.92 13.97
N PHE A 233 1.66 -22.56 15.13
CA PHE A 233 1.19 -21.98 16.41
C PHE A 233 1.86 -20.65 16.76
N GLU A 234 3.08 -20.39 16.35
CA GLU A 234 3.79 -19.14 16.64
C GLU A 234 3.21 -17.99 15.82
N SER A 235 2.87 -18.20 14.57
CA SER A 235 2.31 -17.14 13.70
C SER A 235 0.80 -16.97 13.84
N ALA A 236 0.04 -18.05 14.06
CA ALA A 236 -1.42 -18.03 14.10
C ALA A 236 -2.04 -17.10 15.17
N ASN A 237 -1.29 -16.88 16.28
CA ASN A 237 -1.70 -15.98 17.36
C ASN A 237 -0.92 -14.66 17.37
N SER A 238 -0.04 -14.45 16.41
CA SER A 238 0.87 -13.29 16.39
C SER A 238 0.44 -12.23 15.39
N PHE A 239 -0.41 -12.56 14.41
CA PHE A 239 -0.81 -11.66 13.34
C PHE A 239 -2.32 -11.72 13.05
N LYS A 240 -2.83 -10.62 12.46
CA LYS A 240 -4.21 -10.49 12.05
C LYS A 240 -4.32 -9.62 10.80
N LEU A 241 -5.06 -10.08 9.79
CA LEU A 241 -5.50 -9.25 8.67
C LEU A 241 -6.60 -8.31 9.13
N THR A 242 -6.38 -7.01 9.03
CA THR A 242 -7.39 -6.01 9.43
C THR A 242 -8.53 -5.91 8.41
N ASP A 243 -8.26 -6.31 7.17
CA ASP A 243 -9.14 -6.28 6.00
C ASP A 243 -9.72 -7.66 5.63
N LEU A 244 -9.71 -8.61 6.57
CA LEU A 244 -10.24 -9.97 6.37
C LEU A 244 -11.68 -9.97 5.84
N SER A 245 -12.53 -9.07 6.32
CA SER A 245 -13.91 -8.95 5.86
C SER A 245 -14.03 -8.52 4.39
N ILE A 246 -13.03 -7.79 3.87
CA ILE A 246 -12.93 -7.41 2.47
C ILE A 246 -12.51 -8.63 1.65
N LEU A 247 -11.42 -9.31 2.07
CA LEU A 247 -10.95 -10.53 1.42
C LEU A 247 -12.04 -11.60 1.29
N GLN A 248 -12.89 -11.74 2.29
CA GLN A 248 -14.02 -12.68 2.32
C GLN A 248 -15.30 -12.10 1.71
N GLY A 249 -15.28 -10.85 1.30
CA GLY A 249 -16.40 -10.13 0.74
C GLY A 249 -16.59 -10.33 -0.77
N PRO A 250 -17.51 -9.57 -1.37
CA PRO A 250 -17.74 -9.62 -2.81
C PRO A 250 -16.58 -8.98 -3.57
N ALA A 251 -16.23 -9.55 -4.74
CA ALA A 251 -15.14 -9.10 -5.59
C ALA A 251 -15.21 -7.61 -6.01
N SER A 252 -16.41 -7.03 -6.02
CA SER A 252 -16.58 -5.59 -6.29
C SER A 252 -15.96 -4.67 -5.24
N GLY A 253 -15.61 -5.19 -4.06
CA GLY A 253 -14.94 -4.47 -2.98
C GLY A 253 -13.43 -4.69 -2.92
N TYR A 254 -12.84 -5.45 -3.85
CA TYR A 254 -11.42 -5.76 -3.84
C TYR A 254 -10.55 -4.57 -4.30
N SER A 255 -9.31 -4.56 -3.87
CA SER A 255 -8.37 -3.47 -4.17
C SER A 255 -7.94 -3.45 -5.62
N TRP A 256 -7.82 -4.59 -6.29
CA TRP A 256 -7.54 -4.67 -7.72
C TRP A 256 -8.75 -5.21 -8.49
N GLN A 257 -9.24 -4.46 -9.48
CA GLN A 257 -10.47 -4.77 -10.19
C GLN A 257 -10.27 -5.35 -11.60
N GLY A 258 -9.03 -5.32 -12.11
CA GLY A 258 -8.70 -5.85 -13.42
C GLY A 258 -9.42 -5.15 -14.61
N TRP A 259 -9.73 -3.87 -14.49
CA TRP A 259 -10.55 -3.13 -15.46
C TRP A 259 -10.05 -3.18 -16.89
N SER A 260 -8.73 -3.17 -17.09
CA SER A 260 -8.09 -3.27 -18.42
C SER A 260 -7.56 -4.68 -18.71
N SER A 261 -7.88 -5.66 -17.88
CA SER A 261 -7.35 -7.01 -17.89
C SER A 261 -8.43 -8.05 -18.20
N SER A 262 -8.01 -9.25 -18.63
CA SER A 262 -8.88 -10.43 -18.70
C SER A 262 -8.95 -11.23 -17.40
N TYR A 263 -8.19 -10.82 -16.39
CA TYR A 263 -8.17 -11.49 -15.08
C TYR A 263 -9.32 -11.01 -14.19
N SER A 264 -9.74 -11.88 -13.29
CA SER A 264 -10.76 -11.56 -12.29
C SER A 264 -10.22 -10.59 -11.24
N ALA A 265 -11.11 -9.76 -10.67
CA ALA A 265 -10.78 -8.91 -9.55
C ALA A 265 -10.19 -9.70 -8.39
N SER A 266 -9.18 -9.13 -7.72
CA SER A 266 -8.47 -9.73 -6.59
C SER A 266 -8.21 -8.70 -5.50
N HIS A 267 -8.26 -9.12 -4.24
CA HIS A 267 -7.83 -8.27 -3.13
C HIS A 267 -6.34 -8.54 -2.89
N LEU A 268 -5.48 -7.68 -3.43
CA LEU A 268 -4.03 -7.86 -3.46
C LEU A 268 -3.31 -7.02 -2.41
N ASP A 269 -3.94 -5.92 -1.99
CA ASP A 269 -3.37 -4.97 -1.06
C ASP A 269 -3.96 -5.22 0.33
N HIS A 270 -3.09 -5.49 1.31
CA HIS A 270 -3.50 -5.85 2.66
C HIS A 270 -2.82 -4.99 3.72
N ILE A 271 -3.44 -4.97 4.90
CA ILE A 271 -2.88 -4.41 6.13
C ILE A 271 -2.95 -5.48 7.21
N ILE A 272 -1.77 -5.91 7.68
CA ILE A 272 -1.61 -6.95 8.70
C ILE A 272 -0.98 -6.33 9.94
N ILE A 273 -1.51 -6.64 11.10
CA ILE A 273 -1.02 -6.18 12.40
C ILE A 273 -0.51 -7.33 13.25
N ASN A 274 0.46 -7.06 14.11
CA ASN A 274 0.91 -8.03 15.10
C ASN A 274 0.07 -7.96 16.40
N GLN A 275 0.27 -8.92 17.30
CA GLN A 275 -0.58 -9.10 18.49
C GLN A 275 -0.61 -7.90 19.45
N THR A 276 0.43 -7.05 19.48
CA THR A 276 0.46 -5.85 20.33
C THR A 276 -0.64 -4.84 19.94
N MET A 277 -1.05 -4.88 18.67
CA MET A 277 -2.10 -4.03 18.11
C MET A 277 -3.53 -4.58 18.29
N PHE A 278 -3.73 -5.83 18.72
CA PHE A 278 -5.06 -6.48 18.72
C PHE A 278 -6.09 -5.78 19.61
N THR A 279 -5.66 -5.16 20.69
CA THR A 279 -6.59 -4.40 21.56
C THR A 279 -7.06 -3.11 20.89
N LEU A 280 -6.20 -2.46 20.12
CA LEU A 280 -6.52 -1.25 19.35
C LEU A 280 -7.41 -1.58 18.14
N ASP A 281 -7.23 -2.77 17.57
CA ASP A 281 -8.03 -3.25 16.44
C ASP A 281 -9.50 -3.54 16.80
N ALA A 282 -9.85 -3.69 18.07
CA ALA A 282 -11.22 -3.98 18.49
C ALA A 282 -12.24 -2.90 18.07
N THR A 283 -11.80 -1.68 17.83
CA THR A 283 -12.62 -0.53 17.39
C THR A 283 -12.17 0.03 16.05
N SER A 284 -11.35 -0.72 15.33
CA SER A 284 -10.80 -0.32 14.03
C SER A 284 -11.79 -0.51 12.88
N THR A 285 -11.44 0.08 11.74
CA THR A 285 -12.14 -0.17 10.47
C THR A 285 -11.11 -0.28 9.35
N SER A 286 -11.35 -1.24 8.44
CA SER A 286 -10.63 -1.32 7.16
C SER A 286 -11.60 -1.12 6.01
N SER A 287 -11.17 -0.43 4.96
CA SER A 287 -11.98 -0.19 3.76
C SER A 287 -11.11 -0.03 2.52
N VAL A 288 -11.64 -0.43 1.37
CA VAL A 288 -11.09 -0.05 0.06
C VAL A 288 -11.75 1.26 -0.35
N ILE A 289 -10.93 2.24 -0.76
CA ILE A 289 -11.43 3.53 -1.25
C ILE A 289 -11.66 3.40 -2.75
N SER A 290 -12.92 3.50 -3.17
CA SER A 290 -13.29 3.38 -4.59
C SER A 290 -12.88 4.61 -5.39
N LEU A 291 -11.77 4.56 -6.10
CA LEU A 291 -11.29 5.66 -6.93
C LEU A 291 -12.31 6.14 -7.96
N PRO A 292 -13.07 5.28 -8.67
CA PRO A 292 -14.12 5.75 -9.57
C PRO A 292 -15.22 6.53 -8.85
N THR A 293 -15.55 6.13 -7.62
CA THR A 293 -16.54 6.86 -6.80
C THR A 293 -16.00 8.21 -6.35
N GLU A 294 -14.78 8.23 -5.80
CA GLU A 294 -14.15 9.46 -5.28
C GLU A 294 -13.91 10.51 -6.38
N THR A 295 -13.47 10.06 -7.54
CA THR A 295 -13.10 10.95 -8.66
C THR A 295 -14.26 11.26 -9.60
N GLY A 296 -15.30 10.43 -9.63
CA GLY A 296 -16.40 10.55 -10.59
C GLY A 296 -16.04 10.20 -12.04
N ILE A 297 -14.83 9.68 -12.29
CA ILE A 297 -14.41 9.27 -13.64
C ILE A 297 -14.60 7.76 -13.86
N SER A 298 -14.64 7.34 -15.12
CA SER A 298 -14.87 5.93 -15.45
C SER A 298 -13.70 5.03 -15.02
N ASN A 299 -13.99 3.75 -14.79
CA ASN A 299 -13.02 2.73 -14.41
C ASN A 299 -11.78 2.73 -15.34
N ASN A 300 -11.99 2.78 -16.67
CA ASN A 300 -10.88 2.82 -17.62
C ASN A 300 -10.03 4.10 -17.52
N ASN A 301 -10.63 5.22 -17.13
CA ASN A 301 -9.89 6.45 -16.89
C ASN A 301 -9.13 6.41 -15.56
N VAL A 302 -9.67 5.77 -14.53
CA VAL A 302 -8.95 5.53 -13.28
C VAL A 302 -7.74 4.66 -13.56
N ASP A 303 -7.92 3.50 -14.19
CA ASP A 303 -6.85 2.58 -14.59
C ASP A 303 -5.75 3.28 -15.42
N GLY A 304 -6.13 4.02 -16.45
CA GLY A 304 -5.16 4.65 -17.36
C GLY A 304 -4.52 5.94 -16.84
N LYS A 305 -5.09 6.62 -15.84
CA LYS A 305 -4.64 7.95 -15.41
C LYS A 305 -4.20 8.03 -13.94
N ILE A 306 -4.63 7.09 -13.11
CA ILE A 306 -4.36 7.12 -11.68
C ILE A 306 -3.65 5.83 -11.26
N SER A 307 -4.40 4.72 -11.14
CA SER A 307 -3.90 3.40 -10.81
C SER A 307 -4.93 2.32 -11.15
N ASP A 308 -4.47 1.10 -11.40
CA ASP A 308 -5.30 -0.12 -11.45
C ASP A 308 -5.58 -0.71 -10.06
N HIS A 309 -4.89 -0.24 -9.04
CA HIS A 309 -5.17 -0.55 -7.64
C HIS A 309 -5.97 0.55 -6.95
N GLN A 310 -6.90 0.16 -6.09
CA GLN A 310 -7.63 1.03 -5.20
C GLN A 310 -6.98 1.03 -3.81
N PRO A 311 -6.86 2.19 -3.14
CA PRO A 311 -6.24 2.28 -1.83
C PRO A 311 -6.97 1.44 -0.78
N VAL A 312 -6.21 0.85 0.15
CA VAL A 312 -6.74 0.22 1.35
C VAL A 312 -6.42 1.10 2.55
N MET A 313 -7.44 1.46 3.30
CA MET A 313 -7.33 2.30 4.49
C MET A 313 -7.61 1.49 5.75
N TYR A 314 -6.80 1.69 6.77
CA TYR A 314 -6.99 1.19 8.13
C TYR A 314 -7.05 2.36 9.11
N ARG A 315 -8.05 2.35 9.99
CA ARG A 315 -8.27 3.39 10.99
C ARG A 315 -8.49 2.77 12.36
N PHE A 316 -7.84 3.32 13.38
CA PHE A 316 -7.99 2.85 14.76
C PHE A 316 -7.79 3.99 15.77
N TYR A 317 -8.27 3.77 16.99
CA TYR A 317 -8.05 4.70 18.10
C TYR A 317 -6.85 4.24 18.93
N PRO A 318 -5.81 5.08 19.13
CA PRO A 318 -4.64 4.74 19.94
C PRO A 318 -4.89 4.78 21.44
#